data_ea35bdb95c679d77115ba856428946e8
#
_entry.id   ea35bdb95c679d77115ba856428946e8
#
_cell.length_a   1.000
_cell.length_b   1.000
_cell.length_c   1.000
_cell.angle_alpha   90.00
_cell.angle_beta   90.00
_cell.angle_gamma   90.00
#
_symmetry.space_group_name_H-M   'P 1'
#
loop_
_entity.id
_entity.type
_entity.pdbx_description
1 polymer ?
#
loop_
_entity_poly.entity_id
_entity_poly.type
_entity_poly.pdbx_seq_one_letter_code
_entity_poly.pdbx_strand_id
1 'polypeptide(L)'
;DSLTFDSATAPAALTKNADGSFSAMGGGTSLNNVASAGDITNTANAYKAANAGDVNNAIVGVTNKGLSFGGDTGSDVQRKLGETLTVKGGVTDASKLSDNNIGVVTDTANGGLNVKLAKAITIDSVTAGNSKLDTTGLTVDNGTDKTVIGAGNVTVSKGSNSLALDASKGTLEGLSNKNLTATDFATAGRAATEEQLKLVNDAQTATNDFAVKYDKDATDPSKPN
;
A
#
# COMPACT_ATOMS: atom_id res chain seq x y z
N ASP A 1 18.78 69.32 27.94
CA ASP A 1 17.76 68.70 27.11
C ASP A 1 16.55 68.34 27.98
N SER A 2 15.41 68.99 27.75
CA SER A 2 14.18 68.80 28.50
C SER A 2 13.16 68.01 27.67
N LEU A 3 12.47 67.06 28.31
CA LEU A 3 11.30 66.42 27.71
C LEU A 3 10.12 67.41 27.86
N THR A 4 9.66 67.95 26.72
CA THR A 4 8.52 68.92 26.70
C THR A 4 7.28 68.13 26.30
N PHE A 5 6.25 68.15 27.16
CA PHE A 5 4.92 67.66 26.83
C PHE A 5 4.04 68.90 26.40
N ASP A 6 3.77 68.98 25.11
CA ASP A 6 2.85 70.03 24.59
C ASP A 6 1.42 69.43 24.56
N SER A 7 0.64 69.78 25.57
CA SER A 7 -0.76 69.38 25.65
C SER A 7 -1.61 70.57 26.08
N ALA A 8 -2.44 71.00 25.19
CA ALA A 8 -3.37 72.10 25.44
C ALA A 8 -4.61 71.74 26.28
N THR A 9 -4.86 70.43 26.56
CA THR A 9 -6.15 69.99 27.11
C THR A 9 -6.11 68.94 28.20
N ALA A 10 -4.97 68.22 28.42
CA ALA A 10 -4.80 67.35 29.59
C ALA A 10 -3.30 67.05 29.81
N PRO A 11 -2.84 67.10 31.05
CA PRO A 11 -1.43 66.77 31.31
C PRO A 11 -1.15 65.29 31.03
N ALA A 12 -0.39 65.00 29.98
CA ALA A 12 0.20 63.72 29.81
C ALA A 12 1.36 63.61 30.80
N ALA A 13 1.23 62.80 31.80
CA ALA A 13 2.30 62.54 32.78
C ALA A 13 2.99 61.21 32.46
N LEU A 14 4.30 61.26 32.33
CA LEU A 14 5.14 60.09 32.39
C LEU A 14 5.62 59.96 33.83
N THR A 15 5.08 58.97 34.54
CA THR A 15 5.38 58.78 35.97
C THR A 15 6.46 57.68 36.12
N LYS A 16 7.53 58.01 36.85
CA LYS A 16 8.54 57.02 37.25
C LYS A 16 8.03 56.21 38.43
N ASN A 17 7.92 54.95 38.25
CA ASN A 17 7.54 53.98 39.32
C ASN A 17 8.71 53.70 40.27
N ALA A 18 8.38 53.12 41.41
CA ALA A 18 9.39 52.76 42.44
C ALA A 18 10.42 51.73 41.94
N ASP A 19 10.07 50.90 40.97
CA ASP A 19 10.92 49.92 40.32
C ASP A 19 11.81 50.48 39.20
N GLY A 20 11.74 51.79 38.97
CA GLY A 20 12.49 52.51 37.91
C GLY A 20 11.83 52.47 36.54
N SER A 21 10.71 51.83 36.36
CA SER A 21 9.92 51.86 35.13
C SER A 21 9.16 53.20 35.00
N PHE A 22 8.65 53.46 33.80
CA PHE A 22 7.82 54.64 33.54
C PHE A 22 6.42 54.21 33.10
N SER A 23 5.39 54.82 33.66
CA SER A 23 3.99 54.64 33.27
C SER A 23 3.45 55.91 32.63
N ALA A 24 2.79 55.78 31.49
CA ALA A 24 1.95 56.82 30.89
C ALA A 24 0.56 56.74 31.53
N MET A 25 0.06 57.86 32.06
CA MET A 25 -1.29 57.93 32.65
C MET A 25 -2.38 57.99 31.60
N GLY A 26 -3.44 57.17 31.80
CA GLY A 26 -4.65 57.14 31.00
C GLY A 26 -4.74 55.89 30.13
N GLY A 27 -5.95 55.36 29.91
CA GLY A 27 -6.21 54.14 29.17
C GLY A 27 -5.72 54.19 27.72
N GLY A 28 -4.56 53.59 27.44
CA GLY A 28 -4.06 53.35 26.09
C GLY A 28 -3.45 54.57 25.41
N THR A 29 -2.42 55.22 25.99
CA THR A 29 -1.67 56.28 25.30
C THR A 29 -0.77 55.67 24.20
N SER A 30 -0.93 56.16 22.96
CA SER A 30 -0.06 55.75 21.85
C SER A 30 1.26 56.53 21.88
N LEU A 31 2.39 55.81 21.77
CA LEU A 31 3.69 56.41 21.51
C LEU A 31 3.87 56.45 19.98
N ASN A 32 3.70 57.62 19.37
CA ASN A 32 3.81 57.80 17.92
C ASN A 32 5.23 58.20 17.51
N ASN A 33 5.56 58.02 16.23
CA ASN A 33 6.86 58.40 15.63
C ASN A 33 8.08 57.73 16.26
N VAL A 34 7.92 56.54 16.82
CA VAL A 34 9.07 55.71 17.24
C VAL A 34 9.84 55.27 16.00
N ALA A 35 11.10 55.72 15.93
CA ALA A 35 11.98 55.28 14.83
C ALA A 35 12.16 53.77 14.83
N SER A 36 12.35 53.19 13.65
CA SER A 36 12.59 51.76 13.53
C SER A 36 13.83 51.35 14.35
N ALA A 37 13.72 50.27 15.12
CA ALA A 37 14.85 49.64 15.78
C ALA A 37 15.77 48.91 14.79
N GLY A 38 15.33 48.77 13.53
CA GLY A 38 15.98 47.93 12.54
C GLY A 38 15.60 46.46 12.72
N ASP A 39 16.51 45.55 12.41
CA ASP A 39 16.29 44.12 12.64
C ASP A 39 16.23 43.82 14.15
N ILE A 40 15.04 43.54 14.66
CA ILE A 40 14.83 43.20 16.08
C ILE A 40 15.35 41.81 16.47
N THR A 41 15.76 41.00 15.53
CA THR A 41 16.43 39.73 15.81
C THR A 41 17.95 39.89 16.02
N ASN A 42 18.47 41.08 15.70
CA ASN A 42 19.89 41.42 15.93
C ASN A 42 20.09 41.87 17.37
N THR A 43 20.96 41.20 18.10
CA THR A 43 21.29 41.50 19.51
C THR A 43 21.82 42.91 19.72
N ALA A 44 22.46 43.52 18.73
CA ALA A 44 22.87 44.93 18.80
C ALA A 44 21.70 45.93 18.97
N ASN A 45 20.50 45.50 18.63
CA ASN A 45 19.28 46.32 18.74
C ASN A 45 18.44 45.97 20.00
N ALA A 46 18.91 45.09 20.88
CA ALA A 46 18.15 44.53 21.99
C ALA A 46 17.60 45.60 22.98
N TYR A 47 18.23 46.74 23.06
CA TYR A 47 17.80 47.84 23.95
C TYR A 47 17.07 48.98 23.24
N LYS A 48 16.76 48.85 21.95
CA LYS A 48 15.97 49.84 21.20
C LYS A 48 14.46 49.54 21.32
N ALA A 49 13.67 50.59 21.36
CA ALA A 49 12.21 50.41 21.25
C ALA A 49 11.85 49.97 19.83
N ALA A 50 11.16 48.87 19.70
CA ALA A 50 10.61 48.41 18.41
C ALA A 50 9.24 49.07 18.17
N ASN A 51 9.02 49.58 16.98
CA ASN A 51 7.72 50.03 16.55
C ASN A 51 6.88 48.89 15.93
N ALA A 52 5.60 49.12 15.67
CA ALA A 52 4.70 48.13 15.10
C ALA A 52 5.19 47.60 13.72
N GLY A 53 5.89 48.43 12.94
CA GLY A 53 6.48 48.03 11.68
C GLY A 53 7.62 47.02 11.85
N ASP A 54 8.48 47.21 12.85
CA ASP A 54 9.58 46.28 13.17
C ASP A 54 9.04 44.93 13.57
N VAL A 55 8.00 44.88 14.40
CA VAL A 55 7.32 43.65 14.83
C VAL A 55 6.66 42.96 13.62
N ASN A 56 5.94 43.70 12.79
CA ASN A 56 5.32 43.19 11.59
C ASN A 56 6.36 42.55 10.63
N ASN A 57 7.48 43.27 10.42
CA ASN A 57 8.55 42.77 9.54
C ASN A 57 9.15 41.44 10.08
N ALA A 58 9.35 41.31 11.38
CA ALA A 58 9.81 40.07 12.02
C ALA A 58 8.79 38.94 11.84
N ILE A 59 7.49 39.19 12.07
CA ILE A 59 6.42 38.24 11.86
C ILE A 59 6.35 37.79 10.40
N VAL A 60 6.37 38.72 9.45
CA VAL A 60 6.39 38.42 8.00
C VAL A 60 7.62 37.60 7.63
N GLY A 61 8.78 37.92 8.21
CA GLY A 61 10.01 37.20 8.01
C GLY A 61 9.89 35.73 8.42
N VAL A 62 9.33 35.46 9.60
CA VAL A 62 9.10 34.07 10.10
C VAL A 62 8.02 33.36 9.26
N THR A 63 6.90 34.04 8.99
CA THR A 63 5.81 33.46 8.19
C THR A 63 6.27 33.05 6.78
N ASN A 64 7.11 33.89 6.16
CA ASN A 64 7.62 33.62 4.81
C ASN A 64 8.68 32.52 4.76
N LYS A 65 9.43 32.26 5.84
CA LYS A 65 10.38 31.14 5.90
C LYS A 65 9.66 29.81 5.81
N GLY A 66 8.56 29.64 6.56
CA GLY A 66 7.77 28.41 6.53
C GLY A 66 8.57 27.13 6.78
N LEU A 67 8.13 26.05 6.13
CA LEU A 67 8.78 24.74 6.17
C LEU A 67 9.07 24.24 4.76
N SER A 68 10.17 23.49 4.60
CA SER A 68 10.53 22.77 3.38
C SER A 68 10.24 21.29 3.57
N PHE A 69 9.59 20.69 2.59
CA PHE A 69 9.25 19.26 2.57
C PHE A 69 9.95 18.62 1.37
N GLY A 70 10.91 17.75 1.65
CA GLY A 70 11.64 16.96 0.65
C GLY A 70 11.03 15.58 0.47
N GLY A 71 11.17 15.02 -0.72
CA GLY A 71 10.87 13.63 -1.05
C GLY A 71 12.11 12.91 -1.56
N ASP A 72 11.97 11.61 -1.88
CA ASP A 72 13.07 10.83 -2.48
C ASP A 72 13.51 11.37 -3.85
N THR A 73 12.59 12.03 -4.56
CA THR A 73 12.83 12.64 -5.88
C THR A 73 12.06 13.94 -6.02
N GLY A 74 12.52 14.79 -6.93
CA GLY A 74 11.92 16.09 -7.18
C GLY A 74 12.51 17.20 -6.32
N SER A 75 12.02 18.42 -6.52
CA SER A 75 12.43 19.60 -5.73
C SER A 75 11.57 19.69 -4.47
N ASP A 76 12.17 20.22 -3.42
CA ASP A 76 11.48 20.49 -2.16
C ASP A 76 10.25 21.39 -2.36
N VAL A 77 9.20 21.09 -1.61
CA VAL A 77 7.97 21.89 -1.56
C VAL A 77 8.04 22.84 -0.38
N GLN A 78 8.12 24.14 -0.66
CA GLN A 78 8.06 25.20 0.36
C GLN A 78 6.61 25.49 0.72
N ARG A 79 6.31 25.55 2.03
CA ARG A 79 5.02 25.99 2.56
C ARG A 79 5.23 27.02 3.65
N LYS A 80 4.61 28.22 3.47
CA LYS A 80 4.59 29.27 4.48
C LYS A 80 3.66 28.88 5.61
N LEU A 81 3.82 29.52 6.76
CA LEU A 81 2.88 29.34 7.88
C LEU A 81 1.47 29.76 7.44
N GLY A 82 0.49 28.88 7.67
CA GLY A 82 -0.90 29.07 7.24
C GLY A 82 -1.23 28.45 5.88
N GLU A 83 -0.26 28.01 5.09
CA GLU A 83 -0.50 27.28 3.85
C GLU A 83 -0.72 25.77 4.09
N THR A 84 -1.50 25.13 3.24
CA THR A 84 -1.78 23.70 3.30
C THR A 84 -0.71 22.91 2.53
N LEU A 85 -0.10 21.89 3.19
CA LEU A 85 0.60 20.82 2.50
C LEU A 85 -0.40 19.71 2.16
N THR A 86 -0.54 19.40 0.89
CA THR A 86 -1.40 18.31 0.44
C THR A 86 -0.57 17.07 0.12
N VAL A 87 -0.87 15.96 0.81
CA VAL A 87 -0.32 14.63 0.51
C VAL A 87 -1.43 13.79 -0.11
N LYS A 88 -1.20 13.26 -1.31
CA LYS A 88 -2.20 12.48 -2.06
C LYS A 88 -1.65 11.11 -2.42
N GLY A 89 -2.40 10.04 -2.11
CA GLY A 89 -2.12 8.68 -2.52
C GLY A 89 -2.86 8.24 -3.80
N GLY A 90 -3.72 9.12 -4.38
CA GLY A 90 -4.44 8.84 -5.63
C GLY A 90 -5.79 8.12 -5.45
N VAL A 91 -6.00 7.37 -4.39
CA VAL A 91 -7.28 6.72 -4.09
C VAL A 91 -8.16 7.67 -3.28
N THR A 92 -9.34 8.02 -3.81
CA THR A 92 -10.28 8.96 -3.18
C THR A 92 -11.44 8.27 -2.44
N ASP A 93 -11.68 7.00 -2.73
CA ASP A 93 -12.70 6.18 -2.06
C ASP A 93 -12.09 5.53 -0.82
N ALA A 94 -12.47 5.99 0.36
CA ALA A 94 -11.93 5.50 1.63
C ALA A 94 -12.23 4.00 1.87
N SER A 95 -13.32 3.48 1.30
CA SER A 95 -13.66 2.05 1.42
C SER A 95 -12.69 1.10 0.69
N LYS A 96 -11.85 1.66 -0.18
CA LYS A 96 -10.80 0.93 -0.92
C LYS A 96 -9.42 1.05 -0.28
N LEU A 97 -9.33 1.69 0.86
CA LEU A 97 -8.08 1.82 1.61
C LEU A 97 -8.03 0.77 2.71
N SER A 98 -6.88 0.18 2.90
CA SER A 98 -6.61 -0.75 4.00
C SER A 98 -5.81 -0.06 5.10
N ASP A 99 -6.10 -0.38 6.35
CA ASP A 99 -5.39 0.12 7.52
C ASP A 99 -4.16 -0.73 7.85
N ASN A 100 -3.25 -0.16 8.64
CA ASN A 100 -2.11 -0.85 9.27
C ASN A 100 -1.05 -1.44 8.31
N ASN A 101 -1.08 -1.08 7.03
CA ASN A 101 -0.09 -1.53 6.05
C ASN A 101 1.10 -0.57 5.87
N ILE A 102 0.98 0.66 6.34
CA ILE A 102 2.01 1.69 6.26
C ILE A 102 2.41 2.13 7.67
N GLY A 103 3.71 2.14 7.93
CA GLY A 103 4.30 2.70 9.15
C GLY A 103 5.13 3.92 8.84
N VAL A 104 5.14 4.90 9.76
CA VAL A 104 6.02 6.07 9.71
C VAL A 104 7.00 6.01 10.86
N VAL A 105 8.29 6.02 10.56
CA VAL A 105 9.38 5.92 11.53
C VAL A 105 10.21 7.18 11.48
N THR A 106 10.51 7.74 12.66
CA THR A 106 11.40 8.90 12.77
C THR A 106 12.83 8.55 12.36
N ASP A 107 13.44 9.43 11.58
CA ASP A 107 14.85 9.39 11.22
C ASP A 107 15.56 10.60 11.85
N THR A 108 16.04 10.42 13.06
CA THR A 108 16.70 11.49 13.80
C THR A 108 18.09 11.84 13.25
N ALA A 109 18.73 10.92 12.52
CA ALA A 109 20.05 11.15 11.93
C ALA A 109 19.96 12.11 10.71
N ASN A 110 18.90 11.99 9.93
CA ASN A 110 18.69 12.83 8.74
C ASN A 110 17.58 13.88 8.92
N GLY A 111 16.98 13.93 10.11
CA GLY A 111 15.94 14.94 10.44
C GLY A 111 14.62 14.72 9.67
N GLY A 112 14.25 13.48 9.38
CA GLY A 112 13.11 13.14 8.55
C GLY A 112 12.16 12.11 9.14
N LEU A 113 11.18 11.72 8.31
CA LEU A 113 10.24 10.64 8.55
C LEU A 113 10.32 9.62 7.42
N ASN A 114 10.64 8.38 7.75
CA ASN A 114 10.65 7.27 6.80
C ASN A 114 9.27 6.62 6.74
N VAL A 115 8.62 6.67 5.58
CA VAL A 115 7.38 5.93 5.30
C VAL A 115 7.77 4.52 4.86
N LYS A 116 7.29 3.51 5.56
CA LYS A 116 7.64 2.11 5.33
C LYS A 116 6.40 1.24 5.17
N LEU A 117 6.48 0.28 4.25
CA LEU A 117 5.48 -0.77 4.11
C LEU A 117 5.68 -1.82 5.22
N ALA A 118 4.59 -2.33 5.78
CA ALA A 118 4.63 -3.44 6.73
C ALA A 118 5.26 -4.70 6.09
N LYS A 119 5.98 -5.50 6.88
CA LYS A 119 6.54 -6.78 6.39
C LYS A 119 5.46 -7.79 6.03
N ALA A 120 4.33 -7.77 6.74
CA ALA A 120 3.12 -8.51 6.41
C ALA A 120 2.05 -7.51 6.00
N ILE A 121 1.51 -7.66 4.79
CA ILE A 121 0.47 -6.79 4.23
C ILE A 121 -0.86 -7.51 4.35
N THR A 122 -1.87 -6.86 4.92
CA THR A 122 -3.25 -7.36 5.00
C THR A 122 -4.13 -6.53 4.08
N ILE A 123 -4.55 -7.15 2.98
CA ILE A 123 -5.38 -6.54 1.93
C ILE A 123 -6.36 -7.58 1.39
N ASP A 124 -7.46 -7.15 0.79
CA ASP A 124 -8.49 -8.04 0.25
C ASP A 124 -8.03 -8.75 -1.03
N SER A 125 -7.21 -8.09 -1.84
CA SER A 125 -6.69 -8.66 -3.09
C SER A 125 -5.47 -7.94 -3.62
N VAL A 126 -4.68 -8.68 -4.41
CA VAL A 126 -3.64 -8.13 -5.31
C VAL A 126 -4.08 -8.39 -6.75
N THR A 127 -4.11 -7.37 -7.58
CA THR A 127 -4.44 -7.48 -9.00
C THR A 127 -3.27 -7.01 -9.85
N ALA A 128 -2.89 -7.82 -10.83
CA ALA A 128 -1.87 -7.51 -11.82
C ALA A 128 -2.42 -7.86 -13.21
N GLY A 129 -2.90 -6.86 -13.95
CA GLY A 129 -3.66 -7.08 -15.19
C GLY A 129 -4.93 -7.90 -14.92
N ASN A 130 -5.08 -9.04 -15.61
CA ASN A 130 -6.20 -9.96 -15.41
C ASN A 130 -5.94 -10.97 -14.28
N SER A 131 -4.71 -11.03 -13.75
CA SER A 131 -4.35 -11.96 -12.67
C SER A 131 -4.69 -11.38 -11.31
N LYS A 132 -5.11 -12.24 -10.37
CA LYS A 132 -5.58 -11.84 -9.05
C LYS A 132 -5.24 -12.87 -7.98
N LEU A 133 -4.84 -12.39 -6.82
CA LEU A 133 -4.78 -13.15 -5.57
C LEU A 133 -5.80 -12.54 -4.61
N ASP A 134 -6.74 -13.33 -4.13
CA ASP A 134 -7.74 -12.92 -3.14
C ASP A 134 -8.16 -14.08 -2.22
N THR A 135 -9.26 -13.93 -1.49
CA THR A 135 -9.78 -14.94 -0.56
C THR A 135 -10.24 -16.23 -1.23
N THR A 136 -10.44 -16.24 -2.55
CA THR A 136 -10.83 -17.44 -3.33
C THR A 136 -9.62 -18.22 -3.84
N GLY A 137 -8.44 -17.62 -3.85
CA GLY A 137 -7.19 -18.22 -4.29
C GLY A 137 -6.38 -17.34 -5.24
N LEU A 138 -5.48 -17.99 -5.98
CA LEU A 138 -4.66 -17.34 -7.00
C LEU A 138 -5.22 -17.63 -8.39
N THR A 139 -5.56 -16.59 -9.13
CA THR A 139 -5.83 -16.65 -10.57
C THR A 139 -4.66 -16.01 -11.32
N VAL A 140 -4.07 -16.76 -12.25
CA VAL A 140 -3.12 -16.23 -13.25
C VAL A 140 -3.84 -16.27 -14.59
N ASP A 141 -4.02 -15.10 -15.22
CA ASP A 141 -4.86 -14.95 -16.41
C ASP A 141 -4.19 -13.99 -17.41
N ASN A 142 -4.04 -14.42 -18.65
CA ASN A 142 -3.50 -13.58 -19.74
C ASN A 142 -4.58 -13.16 -20.76
N GLY A 143 -5.87 -13.40 -20.43
CA GLY A 143 -7.01 -13.13 -21.29
C GLY A 143 -7.44 -14.31 -22.19
N THR A 144 -6.57 -15.29 -22.40
CA THR A 144 -6.82 -16.50 -23.21
C THR A 144 -6.62 -17.77 -22.39
N ASP A 145 -5.51 -17.83 -21.68
CA ASP A 145 -5.10 -19.00 -20.88
C ASP A 145 -5.21 -18.63 -19.41
N LYS A 146 -5.64 -19.57 -18.58
CA LYS A 146 -5.95 -19.29 -17.18
C LYS A 146 -5.50 -20.44 -16.27
N THR A 147 -4.85 -20.09 -15.18
CA THR A 147 -4.57 -21.01 -14.06
C THR A 147 -5.28 -20.50 -12.82
N VAL A 148 -6.05 -21.36 -12.18
CA VAL A 148 -6.69 -21.05 -10.89
C VAL A 148 -6.19 -22.05 -9.85
N ILE A 149 -5.71 -21.53 -8.73
CA ILE A 149 -5.33 -22.28 -7.54
C ILE A 149 -6.26 -21.84 -6.42
N GLY A 150 -7.28 -22.64 -6.17
CA GLY A 150 -8.23 -22.44 -5.09
C GLY A 150 -7.95 -23.35 -3.89
N ALA A 151 -8.74 -23.18 -2.83
CA ALA A 151 -8.69 -24.08 -1.69
C ALA A 151 -9.29 -25.46 -2.07
N GLY A 152 -8.43 -26.43 -2.36
CA GLY A 152 -8.83 -27.80 -2.70
C GLY A 152 -8.95 -28.08 -4.20
N ASN A 153 -8.64 -27.13 -5.07
CA ASN A 153 -8.58 -27.39 -6.51
C ASN A 153 -7.47 -26.63 -7.22
N VAL A 154 -6.99 -27.17 -8.33
CA VAL A 154 -6.12 -26.45 -9.29
C VAL A 154 -6.66 -26.72 -10.69
N THR A 155 -6.94 -25.64 -11.43
CA THR A 155 -7.37 -25.73 -12.82
C THR A 155 -6.37 -24.98 -13.70
N VAL A 156 -5.95 -25.63 -14.80
CA VAL A 156 -5.09 -25.02 -15.83
C VAL A 156 -5.83 -25.13 -17.16
N SER A 157 -6.14 -23.99 -17.76
CA SER A 157 -6.89 -23.90 -19.02
C SER A 157 -6.06 -23.22 -20.10
N LYS A 158 -6.11 -23.73 -21.33
CA LYS A 158 -5.53 -23.13 -22.53
C LYS A 158 -6.48 -23.31 -23.70
N GLY A 159 -7.07 -22.22 -24.17
CA GLY A 159 -8.13 -22.28 -25.16
C GLY A 159 -9.30 -23.15 -24.69
N SER A 160 -9.67 -24.18 -25.44
CA SER A 160 -10.74 -25.12 -25.11
C SER A 160 -10.30 -26.28 -24.18
N ASN A 161 -9.01 -26.43 -23.91
CA ASN A 161 -8.49 -27.49 -23.05
C ASN A 161 -8.44 -27.05 -21.59
N SER A 162 -8.77 -27.95 -20.68
CA SER A 162 -8.69 -27.71 -19.25
C SER A 162 -8.28 -28.98 -18.52
N LEU A 163 -7.31 -28.85 -17.60
CA LEU A 163 -6.93 -29.88 -16.65
C LEU A 163 -7.36 -29.42 -15.25
N ALA A 164 -7.94 -30.29 -14.46
CA ALA A 164 -8.36 -30.01 -13.09
C ALA A 164 -7.87 -31.08 -12.13
N LEU A 165 -7.25 -30.62 -11.04
CA LEU A 165 -7.03 -31.40 -9.82
C LEU A 165 -8.16 -31.02 -8.85
N ASP A 166 -8.95 -32.00 -8.41
CA ASP A 166 -10.05 -31.80 -7.48
C ASP A 166 -9.83 -32.67 -6.25
N ALA A 167 -9.42 -32.03 -5.14
CA ALA A 167 -9.17 -32.73 -3.90
C ALA A 167 -10.45 -33.28 -3.25
N SER A 168 -11.62 -32.71 -3.53
CA SER A 168 -12.89 -33.19 -2.98
C SER A 168 -13.30 -34.53 -3.58
N LYS A 169 -12.92 -34.78 -4.84
CA LYS A 169 -13.14 -36.05 -5.55
C LYS A 169 -11.92 -36.97 -5.53
N GLY A 170 -10.73 -36.43 -5.24
CA GLY A 170 -9.46 -37.15 -5.38
C GLY A 170 -9.09 -37.45 -6.85
N THR A 171 -9.50 -36.61 -7.80
CA THR A 171 -9.35 -36.85 -9.24
C THR A 171 -8.44 -35.86 -9.94
N LEU A 172 -7.85 -36.32 -11.05
CA LEU A 172 -7.27 -35.48 -12.11
C LEU A 172 -8.12 -35.65 -13.36
N GLU A 173 -8.77 -34.60 -13.79
CA GLU A 173 -9.73 -34.57 -14.91
C GLU A 173 -9.19 -33.77 -16.10
N GLY A 174 -9.79 -33.97 -17.29
CA GLY A 174 -9.50 -33.17 -18.49
C GLY A 174 -8.38 -33.72 -19.37
N LEU A 175 -7.84 -34.90 -19.09
CA LEU A 175 -6.88 -35.56 -19.99
C LEU A 175 -7.56 -35.93 -21.31
N SER A 176 -6.91 -35.66 -22.44
CA SER A 176 -7.47 -35.83 -23.79
C SER A 176 -7.15 -37.19 -24.43
N ASN A 177 -6.20 -37.94 -23.88
CA ASN A 177 -5.74 -39.24 -24.41
C ASN A 177 -6.70 -40.38 -24.00
N LYS A 178 -7.80 -40.58 -24.76
CA LYS A 178 -8.90 -41.49 -24.40
C LYS A 178 -8.94 -42.82 -25.19
N ASN A 179 -8.08 -43.01 -26.16
CA ASN A 179 -8.07 -44.22 -26.98
C ASN A 179 -6.66 -44.83 -27.10
N LEU A 180 -6.58 -46.07 -27.56
CA LEU A 180 -5.33 -46.82 -27.73
C LEU A 180 -4.80 -46.75 -29.18
N THR A 181 -5.53 -46.13 -30.10
CA THR A 181 -5.22 -46.12 -31.53
C THR A 181 -4.71 -44.76 -32.04
N ALA A 182 -4.57 -43.80 -31.16
CA ALA A 182 -3.99 -42.49 -31.53
C ALA A 182 -2.53 -42.67 -31.95
N THR A 183 -2.09 -41.90 -32.95
CA THR A 183 -0.71 -41.96 -33.48
C THR A 183 0.35 -41.65 -32.45
N ASP A 184 -0.03 -40.93 -31.37
CA ASP A 184 0.80 -40.55 -30.25
C ASP A 184 0.50 -41.37 -28.97
N PHE A 185 -0.20 -42.50 -29.11
CA PHE A 185 -0.43 -43.40 -27.98
C PHE A 185 0.89 -43.94 -27.42
N ALA A 186 0.91 -44.16 -26.12
CA ALA A 186 2.08 -44.65 -25.36
C ALA A 186 3.31 -43.72 -25.41
N THR A 187 3.10 -42.37 -25.61
CA THR A 187 4.19 -41.43 -25.45
C THR A 187 4.70 -41.43 -24.00
N ALA A 188 6.01 -41.61 -23.85
CA ALA A 188 6.65 -41.68 -22.53
C ALA A 188 6.39 -40.41 -21.70
N GLY A 189 6.10 -40.60 -20.41
CA GLY A 189 5.85 -39.52 -19.47
C GLY A 189 4.41 -38.95 -19.45
N ARG A 190 3.49 -39.52 -20.23
CA ARG A 190 2.06 -39.18 -20.17
C ARG A 190 1.30 -40.12 -19.24
N ALA A 191 0.33 -39.56 -18.53
CA ALA A 191 -0.59 -40.35 -17.73
C ALA A 191 -1.61 -41.08 -18.63
N ALA A 192 -1.99 -42.30 -18.29
CA ALA A 192 -3.13 -42.99 -18.88
C ALA A 192 -4.43 -42.49 -18.26
N THR A 193 -5.51 -42.53 -19.03
CA THR A 193 -6.86 -42.24 -18.54
C THR A 193 -7.61 -43.49 -18.13
N GLU A 194 -8.69 -43.35 -17.35
CA GLU A 194 -9.59 -44.45 -17.01
C GLU A 194 -10.25 -45.05 -18.26
N GLU A 195 -10.56 -44.20 -19.27
CA GLU A 195 -11.08 -44.68 -20.55
C GLU A 195 -10.10 -45.60 -21.26
N GLN A 196 -8.80 -45.26 -21.27
CA GLN A 196 -7.76 -46.17 -21.84
C GLN A 196 -7.66 -47.48 -21.05
N LEU A 197 -7.66 -47.37 -19.69
CA LEU A 197 -7.65 -48.59 -18.83
C LEU A 197 -8.89 -49.45 -19.07
N LYS A 198 -10.08 -48.81 -19.22
CA LYS A 198 -11.31 -49.54 -19.56
C LYS A 198 -11.20 -50.30 -20.88
N LEU A 199 -10.64 -49.67 -21.94
CA LEU A 199 -10.42 -50.34 -23.23
C LEU A 199 -9.52 -51.58 -23.11
N VAL A 200 -8.45 -51.52 -22.31
CA VAL A 200 -7.57 -52.64 -22.03
C VAL A 200 -8.31 -53.73 -21.27
N ASN A 201 -9.08 -53.38 -20.25
CA ASN A 201 -9.87 -54.33 -19.46
C ASN A 201 -10.95 -55.04 -20.33
N ASP A 202 -11.65 -54.28 -21.18
CA ASP A 202 -12.68 -54.85 -22.06
C ASP A 202 -12.07 -55.83 -23.08
N ALA A 203 -10.89 -55.46 -23.66
CA ALA A 203 -10.15 -56.38 -24.55
C ALA A 203 -9.67 -57.65 -23.82
N GLN A 204 -9.18 -57.50 -22.59
CA GLN A 204 -8.78 -58.66 -21.77
C GLN A 204 -9.98 -59.56 -21.43
N THR A 205 -11.13 -58.98 -21.09
CA THR A 205 -12.36 -59.72 -20.82
C THR A 205 -12.80 -60.51 -22.05
N ALA A 206 -12.83 -59.84 -23.23
CA ALA A 206 -13.16 -60.54 -24.48
C ALA A 206 -12.21 -61.69 -24.79
N THR A 207 -10.90 -61.49 -24.56
CA THR A 207 -9.90 -62.57 -24.75
C THR A 207 -10.16 -63.73 -23.78
N ASN A 208 -10.47 -63.45 -22.52
CA ASN A 208 -10.78 -64.49 -21.54
C ASN A 208 -12.07 -65.27 -21.86
N ASP A 209 -13.06 -64.59 -22.49
CA ASP A 209 -14.31 -65.23 -22.89
C ASP A 209 -14.11 -66.20 -24.07
N PHE A 210 -13.15 -65.94 -24.97
CA PHE A 210 -12.78 -66.83 -26.08
C PHE A 210 -11.67 -67.82 -25.73
N ALA A 211 -11.03 -67.69 -24.56
CA ALA A 211 -10.00 -68.61 -24.14
C ALA A 211 -10.58 -70.02 -23.81
N VAL A 212 -9.89 -71.05 -24.23
CA VAL A 212 -10.22 -72.44 -23.81
C VAL A 212 -10.09 -72.50 -22.30
N LYS A 213 -11.19 -72.62 -21.59
CA LYS A 213 -11.19 -72.84 -20.12
C LYS A 213 -11.12 -74.31 -19.85
N TYR A 214 -10.05 -74.74 -19.25
CA TYR A 214 -9.96 -76.08 -18.69
C TYR A 214 -10.59 -76.09 -17.29
N ASP A 215 -11.79 -76.62 -17.18
CA ASP A 215 -12.35 -76.87 -15.85
C ASP A 215 -11.54 -77.95 -15.12
N LYS A 216 -11.36 -77.72 -13.85
CA LYS A 216 -10.77 -78.80 -13.01
C LYS A 216 -11.80 -79.88 -12.82
N ASP A 217 -11.37 -81.18 -13.03
CA ASP A 217 -12.18 -82.32 -12.68
C ASP A 217 -12.64 -82.21 -11.22
N ALA A 218 -13.93 -82.32 -10.97
CA ALA A 218 -14.52 -82.18 -9.64
C ALA A 218 -14.02 -83.28 -8.70
N THR A 219 -13.50 -84.43 -9.27
CA THR A 219 -12.95 -85.58 -8.53
C THR A 219 -11.43 -85.55 -8.47
N ASP A 220 -10.74 -84.89 -9.41
CA ASP A 220 -9.30 -84.74 -9.44
C ASP A 220 -8.91 -83.33 -9.87
N PRO A 221 -8.71 -82.44 -8.90
CA PRO A 221 -8.39 -80.98 -9.19
C PRO A 221 -7.02 -80.85 -9.89
N SER A 222 -6.24 -81.86 -10.04
CA SER A 222 -4.94 -81.81 -10.76
C SER A 222 -5.05 -82.07 -12.24
N LYS A 223 -6.20 -82.58 -12.75
CA LYS A 223 -6.46 -82.89 -14.14
C LYS A 223 -7.37 -81.92 -14.78
N PRO A 224 -7.03 -81.34 -15.95
CA PRO A 224 -7.97 -80.62 -16.78
C PRO A 224 -9.02 -81.55 -17.39
N ASN A 225 -10.27 -81.13 -17.53
CA ASN A 225 -11.30 -81.79 -18.32
C ASN A 225 -11.01 -81.69 -19.80
#